data_637f89fe0a5cd06d4efbcf20034d2603
#
_entry.id   637f89fe0a5cd06d4efbcf20034d2603
#
_cell.length_a   1.000
_cell.length_b   1.000
_cell.length_c   1.000
_cell.angle_alpha   90.00
_cell.angle_beta   90.00
_cell.angle_gamma   90.00
#
_symmetry.space_group_name_H-M   'P 1'
#
loop_
_entity.id
_entity.type
_entity.pdbx_description
1 polymer ?
#
loop_
_entity_poly.entity_id
_entity_poly.type
_entity_poly.pdbx_seq_one_letter_code
_entity_poly.pdbx_strand_id
1 'polypeptide(L)'
;MVRFYFDADVLGLAKVMVMLRSDVTYPGDPGGVVHRRERPPCSITSPATPDEVWIPETARQGWLIITRDSRIQHHQAELDAVRTAAPG
;
A
#
# COMPACT_ATOMS: atom_id res chain seq x y z
N MET A 1 -7.59 10.09 -0.28
CA MET A 1 -6.29 9.79 -0.93
C MET A 1 -5.62 8.65 -0.20
N VAL A 2 -5.21 7.61 -0.93
CA VAL A 2 -4.56 6.44 -0.32
C VAL A 2 -3.11 6.79 0.07
N ARG A 3 -2.71 6.40 1.28
CA ARG A 3 -1.37 6.64 1.82
C ARG A 3 -0.67 5.36 2.25
N PHE A 4 -1.43 4.33 2.63
CA PHE A 4 -0.90 3.09 3.22
C PHE A 4 -1.34 1.90 2.38
N TYR A 5 -0.37 1.06 2.04
CA TYR A 5 -0.60 -0.19 1.34
C TYR A 5 -0.25 -1.36 2.28
N PHE A 6 -1.22 -2.22 2.54
CA PHE A 6 -1.03 -3.41 3.38
C PHE A 6 -0.71 -4.60 2.49
N ASP A 7 0.46 -5.21 2.70
CA ASP A 7 0.89 -6.36 1.93
C ASP A 7 -0.01 -7.59 2.18
N ALA A 8 0.08 -8.56 1.30
CA ALA A 8 -0.71 -9.80 1.35
C ALA A 8 -0.53 -10.59 2.66
N ASP A 9 0.64 -10.46 3.31
CA ASP A 9 0.91 -11.15 4.57
C ASP A 9 0.14 -10.57 5.77
N VAL A 10 -0.48 -9.41 5.61
CA VAL A 10 -1.28 -8.74 6.65
C VAL A 10 -2.69 -8.40 6.17
N LEU A 11 -3.24 -9.20 5.23
CA LEU A 11 -4.56 -8.94 4.66
C LEU A 11 -5.68 -8.91 5.71
N GLY A 12 -5.61 -9.76 6.72
CA GLY A 12 -6.60 -9.76 7.81
C GLY A 12 -6.69 -8.41 8.50
N LEU A 13 -5.53 -7.84 8.81
CA LEU A 13 -5.46 -6.50 9.40
C LEU A 13 -5.93 -5.44 8.41
N ALA A 14 -5.55 -5.56 7.13
CA ALA A 14 -5.94 -4.62 6.08
C ALA A 14 -7.46 -4.49 5.97
N LYS A 15 -8.16 -5.63 6.00
CA LYS A 15 -9.63 -5.65 5.87
C LYS A 15 -10.33 -4.97 7.04
N VAL A 16 -9.73 -5.01 8.22
CA VAL A 16 -10.24 -4.25 9.37
C VAL A 16 -9.95 -2.77 9.21
N MET A 17 -8.73 -2.43 8.81
CA MET A 17 -8.30 -1.03 8.70
C MET A 17 -9.08 -0.26 7.65
N VAL A 18 -9.45 -0.88 6.52
CA VAL A 18 -10.22 -0.20 5.48
C VAL A 18 -11.64 0.16 5.94
N MET A 19 -12.15 -0.49 6.99
CA MET A 19 -13.43 -0.15 7.60
C MET A 19 -13.35 1.10 8.48
N LEU A 20 -12.13 1.46 8.91
CA LEU A 20 -11.89 2.54 9.86
C LEU A 20 -11.26 3.77 9.20
N ARG A 21 -10.57 3.60 8.09
CA ARG A 21 -9.79 4.67 7.44
C ARG A 21 -9.98 4.64 5.93
N SER A 22 -10.06 5.83 5.32
CA SER A 22 -10.20 5.97 3.87
C SER A 22 -8.86 6.05 3.13
N ASP A 23 -7.73 6.09 3.85
CA ASP A 23 -6.39 6.26 3.27
C ASP A 23 -5.59 4.94 3.19
N VAL A 24 -6.27 3.81 3.30
CA VAL A 24 -5.69 2.46 3.32
C VAL A 24 -6.11 1.68 2.08
N THR A 25 -5.20 0.87 1.55
CA THR A 25 -5.51 -0.07 0.47
C THR A 25 -4.75 -1.39 0.66
N TYR A 26 -5.11 -2.41 -0.12
CA TYR A 26 -4.46 -3.72 -0.10
C TYR A 26 -4.62 -4.37 -1.48
N PRO A 27 -3.82 -5.40 -1.81
CA PRO A 27 -3.93 -6.04 -3.14
C PRO A 27 -5.28 -6.72 -3.30
N GLY A 28 -5.97 -6.41 -4.41
CA GLY A 28 -7.29 -6.91 -4.68
C GLY A 28 -8.43 -6.11 -4.05
N ASP A 29 -8.12 -4.99 -3.43
CA ASP A 29 -9.11 -4.09 -2.83
C ASP A 29 -10.05 -3.53 -3.90
N PRO A 30 -11.37 -3.81 -3.80
CA PRO A 30 -12.33 -3.28 -4.79
C PRO A 30 -12.70 -1.82 -4.58
N GLY A 31 -12.16 -1.18 -3.54
CA GLY A 31 -12.57 0.16 -3.15
C GLY A 31 -13.86 0.16 -2.32
N GLY A 32 -14.36 1.34 -2.02
CA GLY A 32 -15.57 1.48 -1.24
C GLY A 32 -15.73 2.87 -0.67
N VAL A 33 -16.69 3.03 0.25
CA VAL A 33 -16.94 4.30 0.93
C VAL A 33 -16.74 4.12 2.43
N VAL A 34 -15.93 5.00 3.03
CA VAL A 34 -15.65 5.00 4.47
C VAL A 34 -15.84 6.44 4.98
N HIS A 35 -16.72 6.62 5.96
CA HIS A 35 -16.99 7.94 6.54
C HIS A 35 -17.31 8.99 5.46
N ARG A 36 -18.14 8.62 4.49
CA ARG A 36 -18.55 9.46 3.35
C ARG A 36 -17.41 9.82 2.39
N ARG A 37 -16.24 9.17 2.54
CA ARG A 37 -15.11 9.34 1.62
C ARG A 37 -14.97 8.11 0.75
N GLU A 38 -14.85 8.33 -0.55
CA GLU A 38 -14.66 7.26 -1.51
C GLU A 38 -13.23 6.79 -1.50
N ARG A 39 -13.03 5.44 -1.40
CA ARG A 39 -11.74 4.80 -1.60
C ARG A 39 -11.71 4.20 -3.00
N PRO A 40 -10.71 4.53 -3.84
CA PRO A 40 -10.62 3.92 -5.16
C PRO A 40 -10.21 2.45 -5.05
N PRO A 41 -10.49 1.64 -6.08
CA PRO A 41 -9.94 0.28 -6.16
C PRO A 41 -8.41 0.33 -6.21
N CYS A 42 -7.76 -0.70 -5.65
CA CYS A 42 -6.32 -0.79 -5.70
C CYS A 42 -5.84 -1.14 -7.12
N SER A 43 -4.79 -0.46 -7.57
CA SER A 43 -4.18 -0.76 -8.88
C SER A 43 -3.51 -2.14 -8.89
N ILE A 44 -3.16 -2.68 -7.72
CA ILE A 44 -2.67 -4.04 -7.57
C ILE A 44 -3.88 -4.94 -7.34
N THR A 45 -4.25 -5.73 -8.32
CA THR A 45 -5.55 -6.40 -8.39
C THR A 45 -5.58 -7.76 -7.72
N SER A 46 -4.43 -8.31 -7.29
CA SER A 46 -4.37 -9.64 -6.70
C SER A 46 -3.32 -9.74 -5.60
N PRO A 47 -3.62 -10.43 -4.48
CA PRO A 47 -2.61 -10.76 -3.47
C PRO A 47 -1.47 -11.63 -3.99
N ALA A 48 -1.68 -12.31 -5.12
CA ALA A 48 -0.67 -13.16 -5.76
C ALA A 48 0.27 -12.38 -6.68
N THR A 49 0.11 -11.05 -6.78
CA THR A 49 0.99 -10.22 -7.62
C THR A 49 2.44 -10.33 -7.13
N PRO A 50 3.40 -10.63 -8.01
CA PRO A 50 4.81 -10.76 -7.61
C PRO A 50 5.39 -9.46 -7.05
N ASP A 51 6.36 -9.59 -6.15
CA ASP A 51 7.01 -8.44 -5.51
C ASP A 51 7.60 -7.46 -6.52
N GLU A 52 8.21 -7.97 -7.59
CA GLU A 52 8.81 -7.14 -8.63
C GLU A 52 7.79 -6.31 -9.42
N VAL A 53 6.50 -6.60 -9.24
CA VAL A 53 5.40 -5.84 -9.86
C VAL A 53 4.79 -4.86 -8.87
N TRP A 54 4.41 -5.32 -7.67
CA TRP A 54 3.67 -4.47 -6.74
C TRP A 54 4.57 -3.48 -5.99
N ILE A 55 5.84 -3.82 -5.72
CA ILE A 55 6.74 -2.90 -5.02
C ILE A 55 6.98 -1.62 -5.84
N PRO A 56 7.35 -1.70 -7.14
CA PRO A 56 7.47 -0.49 -7.95
C PRO A 56 6.17 0.31 -8.07
N GLU A 57 5.04 -0.38 -8.12
CA GLU A 57 3.74 0.28 -8.22
C GLU A 57 3.44 1.09 -6.95
N THR A 58 3.70 0.54 -5.76
CA THR A 58 3.51 1.28 -4.50
C THR A 58 4.44 2.49 -4.43
N ALA A 59 5.65 2.36 -4.92
CA ALA A 59 6.60 3.47 -4.99
C ALA A 59 6.10 4.57 -5.93
N ARG A 60 5.58 4.19 -7.09
CA ARG A 60 5.01 5.12 -8.06
C ARG A 60 3.83 5.89 -7.48
N GLN A 61 2.99 5.22 -6.71
CA GLN A 61 1.83 5.82 -6.05
C GLN A 61 2.20 6.65 -4.81
N GLY A 62 3.41 6.47 -4.28
CA GLY A 62 3.83 7.14 -3.06
C GLY A 62 3.25 6.55 -1.79
N TRP A 63 2.83 5.28 -1.82
CA TRP A 63 2.24 4.62 -0.65
C TRP A 63 3.31 4.13 0.31
N LEU A 64 2.99 4.14 1.61
CA LEU A 64 3.80 3.49 2.64
C LEU A 64 3.35 2.03 2.76
N ILE A 65 4.31 1.11 2.72
CA ILE A 65 4.05 -0.32 2.78
C ILE A 65 4.00 -0.78 4.23
N ILE A 66 2.92 -1.46 4.60
CA ILE A 66 2.77 -2.13 5.90
C ILE A 66 2.90 -3.63 5.64
N THR A 67 3.93 -4.25 6.19
CA THR A 67 4.23 -5.65 5.96
C THR A 67 4.97 -6.25 7.15
N ARG A 68 4.94 -7.58 7.26
CA ARG A 68 5.75 -8.32 8.22
C ARG A 68 7.11 -8.72 7.65
N ASP A 69 7.30 -8.60 6.34
CA ASP A 69 8.56 -8.98 5.69
C ASP A 69 9.59 -7.88 5.91
N SER A 70 10.59 -8.16 6.73
CA SER A 70 11.64 -7.20 7.06
C SER A 70 12.46 -6.77 5.85
N ARG A 71 12.61 -7.62 4.83
CA ARG A 71 13.32 -7.28 3.61
C ARG A 71 12.58 -6.22 2.80
N ILE A 72 11.25 -6.32 2.76
CA ILE A 72 10.40 -5.34 2.07
C ILE A 72 10.41 -4.02 2.83
N GLN A 73 10.37 -4.05 4.16
CA GLN A 73 10.47 -2.85 4.99
C GLN A 73 11.81 -2.14 4.77
N HIS A 74 12.90 -2.90 4.66
CA HIS A 74 14.21 -2.36 4.38
C HIS A 74 14.26 -1.69 3.01
N HIS A 75 13.68 -2.34 2.00
CA HIS A 75 13.58 -1.78 0.64
C HIS A 75 12.77 -0.49 0.64
N GLN A 76 11.67 -0.43 1.38
CA GLN A 76 10.85 0.77 1.53
C GLN A 76 11.66 1.91 2.15
N ALA A 77 12.47 1.61 3.17
CA ALA A 77 13.32 2.61 3.81
C ALA A 77 14.36 3.18 2.83
N GLU A 78 14.93 2.33 1.97
CA GLU A 78 15.87 2.77 0.94
C GLU A 78 15.19 3.70 -0.07
N LEU A 79 13.98 3.36 -0.52
CA LEU A 79 13.22 4.19 -1.44
C LEU A 79 12.86 5.54 -0.82
N ASP A 80 12.47 5.55 0.44
CA ASP A 80 12.14 6.78 1.16
C ASP A 80 13.37 7.67 1.32
N ALA A 81 14.53 7.08 1.60
CA ALA A 81 15.78 7.82 1.69
C ALA A 81 16.14 8.49 0.37
N VAL A 82 15.95 7.78 -0.75
CA VAL A 82 16.20 8.33 -2.09
C VAL A 82 15.25 9.49 -2.38
N ARG A 83 13.97 9.35 -2.06
CA ARG A 83 13.00 10.44 -2.26
C ARG A 83 13.33 11.67 -1.43
N THR A 84 13.75 11.46 -0.17
CA THR A 84 14.11 12.55 0.73
C THR A 84 15.36 13.29 0.24
N ALA A 85 16.32 12.56 -0.34
CA ALA A 85 17.56 13.12 -0.86
C ALA A 85 17.37 13.78 -2.22
N ALA A 86 16.33 13.42 -2.97
CA ALA A 86 16.09 13.95 -4.31
C ALA A 86 15.63 15.40 -4.24
N PRO A 87 16.26 16.31 -5.00
CA PRO A 87 15.82 17.69 -5.05
C PRO A 87 14.46 17.81 -5.74
N GLY A 88 13.58 18.49 -5.09
CA GLY A 88 12.29 18.84 -5.63
C GLY A 88 11.30 17.78 -5.79
#